data_069a6b994919514f8aaadc320ed7cf55
#
_entry.id   069a6b994919514f8aaadc320ed7cf55
#
_cell.length_a   1.000
_cell.length_b   1.000
_cell.length_c   1.000
_cell.angle_alpha   90.00
_cell.angle_beta   90.00
_cell.angle_gamma   90.00
#
_symmetry.space_group_name_H-M   'P 1'
#
loop_
_entity.id
_entity.type
_entity.pdbx_description
1 polymer ?
#
loop_
_entity_poly.entity_id
_entity_poly.type
_entity_poly.pdbx_seq_one_letter_code
_entity_poly.pdbx_strand_id
1 'polypeptide(L)'
;MKKIYSYLLIALLILVLAACNNSNNNESANEEETAQTETKSVIDEIKERGVLRVAVFSDKPPFGYVDEKGENQGYDIVLAKRIAKDLLGDESKIEYVITEPQARVDLLKSDKVDIVLANFTVTPERAEQVDFAHPYMKVAIGVVSAEKSPISSVEELKGKKLIVPKGTTAETFFMKNYPEVELVKYDQINEAFEALKDGRGDALAQDNALLFSWANNNPGFTVALPTLGELDYIAPAVKKGNTELLEWLNVEIEKLYEEKFFTKAYEETLKPAFGETIKADAVVVESKVE
;
A
#
# COMPACT_ATOMS: atom_id res chain seq x y z
N MET A 1 27.97 20.97 56.91
CA MET A 1 28.27 22.36 57.37
C MET A 1 27.82 23.33 56.31
N LYS A 2 26.89 24.19 56.74
CA LYS A 2 26.63 25.58 56.31
C LYS A 2 26.33 25.78 54.82
N LYS A 3 25.05 26.00 54.41
CA LYS A 3 24.16 27.17 54.63
C LYS A 3 24.64 28.42 53.87
N ILE A 4 23.71 28.95 53.04
CA ILE A 4 23.34 30.36 52.91
C ILE A 4 24.11 31.15 51.86
N TYR A 5 23.36 31.62 50.82
CA TYR A 5 22.98 32.98 50.43
C TYR A 5 22.15 32.85 49.14
N SER A 6 20.94 32.96 49.08
CA SER A 6 19.81 33.82 49.50
C SER A 6 19.95 35.30 49.09
N TYR A 7 19.00 35.70 48.23
CA TYR A 7 18.40 37.04 48.05
C TYR A 7 19.29 38.18 47.58
N LEU A 8 18.87 38.80 46.53
CA LEU A 8 18.71 40.18 46.13
C LEU A 8 18.88 40.27 44.60
N LEU A 9 17.93 40.65 43.84
CA LEU A 9 17.42 41.99 43.60
C LEU A 9 16.08 41.92 42.85
N ILE A 10 15.07 42.26 43.61
CA ILE A 10 13.82 42.81 43.11
C ILE A 10 13.99 44.32 43.12
N ALA A 11 13.36 44.96 42.17
CA ALA A 11 13.10 46.40 42.11
C ALA A 11 13.96 47.22 41.15
N LEU A 12 13.46 47.48 39.97
CA LEU A 12 13.21 48.86 39.60
C LEU A 12 11.97 48.91 38.68
N LEU A 13 10.92 49.32 39.35
CA LEU A 13 9.61 49.59 38.82
C LEU A 13 9.46 51.09 38.61
N ILE A 14 8.73 51.49 37.60
CA ILE A 14 7.81 52.62 37.58
C ILE A 14 8.36 53.99 37.10
N LEU A 15 7.51 54.50 36.22
CA LEU A 15 7.17 55.87 35.86
C LEU A 15 7.96 56.56 34.74
N VAL A 16 7.26 56.65 33.59
CA VAL A 16 6.81 58.00 33.13
C VAL A 16 5.48 57.84 32.42
N LEU A 17 4.41 58.24 33.06
CA LEU A 17 3.16 58.71 32.47
C LEU A 17 3.29 60.23 32.37
N ALA A 18 3.07 60.78 31.22
CA ALA A 18 2.24 61.96 31.02
C ALA A 18 2.44 62.61 29.67
N ALA A 19 1.37 62.68 28.99
CA ALA A 19 0.71 63.84 28.35
C ALA A 19 1.30 64.26 27.01
N CYS A 20 0.57 64.53 25.98
CA CYS A 20 -0.72 65.18 25.75
C CYS A 20 -1.12 64.98 24.29
N ASN A 21 -2.38 64.62 24.13
CA ASN A 21 -3.34 65.11 23.15
C ASN A 21 -2.85 66.10 22.06
N ASN A 22 -2.90 65.69 20.81
CA ASN A 22 -3.52 66.51 19.76
C ASN A 22 -3.97 65.65 18.55
N SER A 23 -5.18 65.88 18.17
CA SER A 23 -5.89 65.29 17.03
C SER A 23 -5.16 65.55 15.71
N ASN A 24 -5.05 64.50 14.88
CA ASN A 24 -5.41 64.56 13.48
C ASN A 24 -5.47 63.18 12.87
N ASN A 25 -6.59 62.95 12.20
CA ASN A 25 -6.92 61.75 11.43
C ASN A 25 -5.82 61.42 10.42
N ASN A 26 -5.37 60.15 10.45
CA ASN A 26 -5.01 59.42 9.25
C ASN A 26 -5.20 57.94 9.55
N GLU A 27 -6.15 57.33 8.86
CA GLU A 27 -6.32 55.90 8.74
C GLU A 27 -5.03 55.29 8.19
N SER A 28 -4.29 54.58 9.03
CA SER A 28 -3.30 53.60 8.59
C SER A 28 -3.86 52.22 8.94
N ALA A 29 -4.31 51.56 7.92
CA ALA A 29 -4.62 50.15 7.98
C ALA A 29 -3.43 49.36 8.54
N ASN A 30 -3.62 48.75 9.69
CA ASN A 30 -2.72 47.73 10.22
C ASN A 30 -2.96 46.51 9.35
N GLU A 31 -2.15 46.29 8.33
CA GLU A 31 -2.00 44.98 7.71
C GLU A 31 -1.33 44.09 8.75
N GLU A 32 -2.16 43.30 9.46
CA GLU A 32 -1.69 42.09 10.09
C GLU A 32 -1.23 41.17 8.95
N GLU A 33 0.06 41.17 8.70
CA GLU A 33 0.75 40.17 7.91
C GLU A 33 0.59 38.84 8.64
N THR A 34 -0.53 38.15 8.39
CA THR A 34 -0.68 36.74 8.71
C THR A 34 0.39 36.02 7.91
N ALA A 35 1.50 35.72 8.55
CA ALA A 35 2.47 34.74 8.07
C ALA A 35 1.70 33.41 7.88
N GLN A 36 1.14 33.20 6.69
CA GLN A 36 0.78 31.88 6.23
C GLN A 36 2.09 31.11 6.18
N THR A 37 2.27 30.22 7.14
CA THR A 37 3.23 29.13 7.02
C THR A 37 2.74 28.33 5.83
N GLU A 38 3.29 28.57 4.65
CA GLU A 38 3.09 27.71 3.49
C GLU A 38 3.56 26.33 3.91
N THR A 39 2.60 25.45 4.19
CA THR A 39 2.88 24.04 4.36
C THR A 39 3.47 23.56 3.05
N LYS A 40 4.74 23.16 3.09
CA LYS A 40 5.47 22.70 1.92
C LYS A 40 4.71 21.53 1.26
N SER A 41 4.61 21.58 -0.05
CA SER A 41 4.01 20.55 -0.86
C SER A 41 4.72 19.20 -0.65
N VAL A 42 3.96 18.12 -0.45
CA VAL A 42 4.52 16.77 -0.31
C VAL A 42 5.29 16.36 -1.57
N ILE A 43 4.80 16.76 -2.75
CA ILE A 43 5.51 16.53 -4.01
C ILE A 43 6.83 17.27 -4.04
N ASP A 44 6.89 18.51 -3.54
CA ASP A 44 8.14 19.27 -3.46
C ASP A 44 9.12 18.65 -2.46
N GLU A 45 8.62 18.12 -1.33
CA GLU A 45 9.46 17.37 -0.38
C GLU A 45 10.07 16.12 -1.02
N ILE A 46 9.29 15.36 -1.82
CA ILE A 46 9.77 14.18 -2.55
C ILE A 46 10.84 14.62 -3.57
N LYS A 47 10.58 15.69 -4.33
CA LYS A 47 11.53 16.22 -5.32
C LYS A 47 12.83 16.72 -4.71
N GLU A 48 12.77 17.43 -3.58
CA GLU A 48 13.96 17.90 -2.87
C GLU A 48 14.76 16.74 -2.25
N ARG A 49 14.08 15.75 -1.70
CA ARG A 49 14.72 14.53 -1.22
C ARG A 49 15.38 13.75 -2.37
N GLY A 50 14.85 13.91 -3.59
CA GLY A 50 15.38 13.30 -4.82
C GLY A 50 15.12 11.80 -4.93
N VAL A 51 14.26 11.24 -4.09
CA VAL A 51 13.92 9.81 -4.08
C VAL A 51 12.47 9.61 -3.65
N LEU A 52 11.78 8.67 -4.30
CA LEU A 52 10.43 8.21 -3.96
C LEU A 52 10.53 6.98 -3.06
N ARG A 53 9.95 7.02 -1.87
CA ARG A 53 9.91 5.88 -0.93
C ARG A 53 8.66 5.04 -1.19
N VAL A 54 8.86 3.78 -1.57
CA VAL A 54 7.77 2.89 -1.99
C VAL A 54 7.79 1.60 -1.16
N ALA A 55 6.68 1.31 -0.48
CA ALA A 55 6.52 0.01 0.17
C ALA A 55 6.17 -1.04 -0.88
N VAL A 56 6.94 -2.13 -0.90
CA VAL A 56 6.79 -3.23 -1.85
C VAL A 56 6.97 -4.58 -1.14
N PHE A 57 6.45 -5.64 -1.74
CA PHE A 57 6.77 -7.01 -1.32
C PHE A 57 8.13 -7.47 -1.86
N SER A 58 8.76 -8.41 -1.16
CA SER A 58 9.98 -9.10 -1.61
C SER A 58 9.78 -10.60 -1.85
N ASP A 59 8.59 -11.13 -1.56
CA ASP A 59 8.29 -12.56 -1.51
C ASP A 59 6.99 -12.95 -2.22
N LYS A 60 6.45 -12.06 -3.08
CA LYS A 60 5.19 -12.27 -3.79
C LYS A 60 5.36 -12.22 -5.33
N PRO A 61 6.12 -13.17 -5.94
CA PRO A 61 6.18 -13.24 -7.41
C PRO A 61 4.81 -13.60 -8.00
N PRO A 62 4.41 -13.04 -9.14
CA PRO A 62 5.13 -12.11 -10.02
C PRO A 62 4.85 -10.61 -9.74
N PHE A 63 4.26 -10.25 -8.59
CA PHE A 63 3.82 -8.88 -8.28
C PHE A 63 4.95 -8.02 -7.71
N GLY A 64 5.58 -8.45 -6.60
CA GLY A 64 6.72 -7.83 -5.98
C GLY A 64 7.61 -8.89 -5.34
N TYR A 65 8.85 -9.02 -5.80
CA TYR A 65 9.79 -10.01 -5.29
C TYR A 65 11.23 -9.57 -5.53
N VAL A 66 12.15 -10.17 -4.79
CA VAL A 66 13.59 -9.99 -4.99
C VAL A 66 14.11 -11.20 -5.76
N ASP A 67 14.81 -10.94 -6.87
CA ASP A 67 15.38 -11.98 -7.71
C ASP A 67 16.71 -12.53 -7.14
N GLU A 68 17.32 -13.52 -7.83
CA GLU A 68 18.59 -14.13 -7.43
C GLU A 68 19.78 -13.16 -7.42
N LYS A 69 19.65 -12.00 -8.07
CA LYS A 69 20.66 -10.93 -8.08
C LYS A 69 20.46 -9.92 -6.96
N GLY A 70 19.38 -10.05 -6.18
CA GLY A 70 19.00 -9.10 -5.14
C GLY A 70 18.24 -7.88 -5.66
N GLU A 71 17.71 -7.93 -6.89
CA GLU A 71 17.00 -6.83 -7.50
C GLU A 71 15.47 -6.98 -7.32
N ASN A 72 14.79 -5.87 -7.05
CA ASN A 72 13.33 -5.84 -6.97
C ASN A 72 12.73 -5.98 -8.37
N GLN A 73 11.80 -6.93 -8.51
CA GLN A 73 11.15 -7.32 -9.76
C GLN A 73 9.63 -7.46 -9.57
N GLY A 74 8.87 -7.41 -10.67
CA GLY A 74 7.46 -7.72 -10.70
C GLY A 74 6.58 -6.54 -11.12
N TYR A 75 5.27 -6.81 -11.19
CA TYR A 75 4.26 -5.90 -11.74
C TYR A 75 4.18 -4.56 -10.98
N ASP A 76 4.18 -4.61 -9.64
CA ASP A 76 4.18 -3.43 -8.78
C ASP A 76 5.51 -2.63 -8.92
N ILE A 77 6.62 -3.33 -9.15
CA ILE A 77 7.94 -2.70 -9.32
C ILE A 77 8.04 -1.95 -10.65
N VAL A 78 7.45 -2.51 -11.73
CA VAL A 78 7.39 -1.82 -13.04
C VAL A 78 6.57 -0.53 -12.91
N LEU A 79 5.45 -0.55 -12.17
CA LEU A 79 4.67 0.65 -11.89
C LEU A 79 5.45 1.65 -11.02
N ALA A 80 6.15 1.20 -9.98
CA ALA A 80 6.97 2.06 -9.12
C ALA A 80 8.05 2.79 -9.92
N LYS A 81 8.77 2.07 -10.80
CA LYS A 81 9.78 2.64 -11.69
C LYS A 81 9.20 3.70 -12.62
N ARG A 82 8.00 3.45 -13.17
CA ARG A 82 7.32 4.41 -14.04
C ARG A 82 6.91 5.67 -13.28
N ILE A 83 6.35 5.53 -12.08
CA ILE A 83 5.99 6.67 -11.23
C ILE A 83 7.23 7.51 -10.88
N ALA A 84 8.34 6.87 -10.48
CA ALA A 84 9.58 7.61 -10.17
C ALA A 84 10.15 8.34 -11.39
N LYS A 85 10.11 7.71 -12.56
CA LYS A 85 10.55 8.34 -13.82
C LYS A 85 9.73 9.58 -14.15
N ASP A 86 8.40 9.52 -14.02
CA ASP A 86 7.53 10.62 -14.40
C ASP A 86 7.50 11.74 -13.32
N LEU A 87 7.70 11.40 -12.04
CA LEU A 87 7.76 12.37 -10.94
C LEU A 87 9.13 13.04 -10.78
N LEU A 88 10.22 12.25 -10.92
CA LEU A 88 11.60 12.65 -10.58
C LEU A 88 12.57 12.64 -11.79
N GLY A 89 12.07 12.27 -12.99
CA GLY A 89 12.85 12.22 -14.22
C GLY A 89 13.77 10.99 -14.36
N ASP A 90 13.79 10.07 -13.38
CA ASP A 90 14.68 8.91 -13.38
C ASP A 90 14.01 7.74 -12.62
N GLU A 91 13.90 6.59 -13.28
CA GLU A 91 13.29 5.39 -12.72
C GLU A 91 14.10 4.72 -11.60
N SER A 92 15.36 5.09 -11.45
CA SER A 92 16.23 4.58 -10.38
C SER A 92 16.09 5.34 -9.06
N LYS A 93 15.39 6.49 -9.05
CA LYS A 93 15.19 7.32 -7.87
C LYS A 93 14.08 6.76 -6.96
N ILE A 94 14.25 5.52 -6.52
CA ILE A 94 13.34 4.82 -5.62
C ILE A 94 14.11 4.25 -4.43
N GLU A 95 13.55 4.46 -3.25
CA GLU A 95 13.89 3.72 -2.04
C GLU A 95 12.79 2.69 -1.79
N TYR A 96 13.12 1.41 -2.00
CA TYR A 96 12.19 0.33 -1.71
C TYR A 96 12.19 -0.01 -0.22
N VAL A 97 11.02 0.05 0.40
CA VAL A 97 10.80 -0.37 1.79
C VAL A 97 10.06 -1.70 1.75
N ILE A 98 10.75 -2.77 2.12
CA ILE A 98 10.15 -4.11 2.13
C ILE A 98 9.09 -4.17 3.22
N THR A 99 7.92 -4.70 2.88
CA THR A 99 6.78 -4.77 3.78
C THR A 99 6.12 -6.14 3.80
N GLU A 100 5.36 -6.39 4.85
CA GLU A 100 4.42 -7.50 4.98
C GLU A 100 2.98 -6.97 4.86
N PRO A 101 1.98 -7.82 4.56
CA PRO A 101 0.62 -7.34 4.29
C PRO A 101 0.01 -6.52 5.44
N GLN A 102 0.24 -6.89 6.69
CA GLN A 102 -0.30 -6.19 7.86
C GLN A 102 0.37 -4.84 8.16
N ALA A 103 1.59 -4.60 7.67
CA ALA A 103 2.35 -3.39 7.98
C ALA A 103 2.07 -2.21 7.04
N ARG A 104 1.39 -2.44 5.89
CA ARG A 104 1.21 -1.45 4.81
C ARG A 104 0.58 -0.14 5.29
N VAL A 105 -0.48 -0.22 6.09
CA VAL A 105 -1.17 0.96 6.64
C VAL A 105 -0.27 1.76 7.57
N ASP A 106 0.46 1.09 8.46
CA ASP A 106 1.30 1.74 9.46
C ASP A 106 2.52 2.43 8.83
N LEU A 107 3.06 1.89 7.74
CA LEU A 107 4.14 2.53 6.99
C LEU A 107 3.71 3.89 6.42
N LEU A 108 2.49 4.01 5.88
CA LEU A 108 1.93 5.28 5.39
C LEU A 108 1.63 6.23 6.55
N LYS A 109 0.99 5.75 7.62
CA LYS A 109 0.65 6.58 8.79
C LYS A 109 1.88 7.19 9.47
N SER A 110 2.98 6.45 9.49
CA SER A 110 4.24 6.87 10.14
C SER A 110 5.19 7.62 9.21
N ASP A 111 4.77 7.99 8.01
CA ASP A 111 5.57 8.69 6.99
C ASP A 111 6.89 7.97 6.62
N LYS A 112 6.93 6.65 6.77
CA LYS A 112 8.08 5.84 6.37
C LYS A 112 8.15 5.63 4.86
N VAL A 113 7.00 5.70 4.20
CA VAL A 113 6.87 5.61 2.75
C VAL A 113 5.93 6.69 2.22
N ASP A 114 6.10 7.06 0.98
CA ASP A 114 5.24 7.99 0.27
C ASP A 114 4.05 7.26 -0.37
N ILE A 115 4.30 6.05 -0.90
CA ILE A 115 3.33 5.23 -1.62
C ILE A 115 3.46 3.78 -1.19
N VAL A 116 2.33 3.06 -1.13
CA VAL A 116 2.30 1.59 -1.05
C VAL A 116 1.94 1.03 -2.42
N LEU A 117 2.84 0.22 -2.99
CA LEU A 117 2.68 -0.60 -4.18
C LEU A 117 3.02 -2.05 -3.81
N ALA A 118 2.18 -2.66 -3.01
CA ALA A 118 2.35 -4.00 -2.46
C ALA A 118 1.05 -4.79 -2.59
N ASN A 119 0.53 -4.87 -3.81
CA ASN A 119 -0.70 -5.58 -4.16
C ASN A 119 -1.83 -5.24 -3.17
N PHE A 120 -2.10 -3.94 -3.00
CA PHE A 120 -2.93 -3.44 -1.90
C PHE A 120 -4.39 -3.28 -2.33
N THR A 121 -5.20 -4.25 -1.96
CA THR A 121 -6.64 -4.30 -2.28
C THR A 121 -7.37 -3.16 -1.59
N VAL A 122 -8.19 -2.45 -2.35
CA VAL A 122 -9.12 -1.43 -1.85
C VAL A 122 -10.23 -2.10 -1.07
N THR A 123 -10.39 -1.75 0.20
CA THR A 123 -11.53 -2.16 1.03
C THR A 123 -12.06 -0.97 1.82
N PRO A 124 -13.35 -0.96 2.22
CA PRO A 124 -13.90 0.13 3.05
C PRO A 124 -13.08 0.38 4.31
N GLU A 125 -12.69 -0.67 5.02
CA GLU A 125 -11.94 -0.57 6.27
C GLU A 125 -10.53 0.03 6.06
N ARG A 126 -9.89 -0.27 4.92
CA ARG A 126 -8.59 0.33 4.57
C ARG A 126 -8.75 1.77 4.11
N ALA A 127 -9.82 2.07 3.35
CA ALA A 127 -10.11 3.42 2.87
C ALA A 127 -10.43 4.43 4.00
N GLU A 128 -10.83 3.95 5.18
CA GLU A 128 -10.91 4.80 6.38
C GLU A 128 -9.54 5.24 6.88
N GLN A 129 -8.48 4.50 6.58
CA GLN A 129 -7.14 4.68 7.15
C GLN A 129 -6.10 5.26 6.20
N VAL A 130 -6.27 5.04 4.89
CA VAL A 130 -5.40 5.52 3.81
C VAL A 130 -6.25 6.02 2.66
N ASP A 131 -5.65 6.73 1.70
CA ASP A 131 -6.32 7.10 0.46
C ASP A 131 -5.77 6.26 -0.69
N PHE A 132 -6.68 5.72 -1.52
CA PHE A 132 -6.34 4.92 -2.68
C PHE A 132 -6.46 5.76 -3.96
N ALA A 133 -5.47 5.64 -4.82
CA ALA A 133 -5.53 6.18 -6.17
C ALA A 133 -6.38 5.27 -7.09
N HIS A 134 -6.47 5.61 -8.38
CA HIS A 134 -7.14 4.76 -9.35
C HIS A 134 -6.52 3.35 -9.40
N PRO A 135 -7.34 2.29 -9.53
CA PRO A 135 -6.86 0.92 -9.52
C PRO A 135 -6.11 0.56 -10.80
N TYR A 136 -5.15 -0.36 -10.69
CA TYR A 136 -4.39 -0.87 -11.83
C TYR A 136 -4.58 -2.37 -12.08
N MET A 137 -5.21 -3.05 -11.13
CA MET A 137 -5.43 -4.50 -11.20
C MET A 137 -6.73 -4.88 -10.49
N LYS A 138 -7.30 -6.03 -10.85
CA LYS A 138 -8.46 -6.63 -10.22
C LYS A 138 -8.17 -8.07 -9.82
N VAL A 139 -8.75 -8.52 -8.72
CA VAL A 139 -8.56 -9.84 -8.13
C VAL A 139 -9.85 -10.33 -7.47
N ALA A 140 -9.88 -11.60 -7.13
CA ALA A 140 -10.84 -12.18 -6.18
C ALA A 140 -10.08 -13.06 -5.18
N ILE A 141 -10.68 -13.36 -4.05
CA ILE A 141 -10.14 -14.38 -3.14
C ILE A 141 -10.31 -15.75 -3.79
N GLY A 142 -9.24 -16.55 -3.78
CA GLY A 142 -9.29 -17.94 -4.19
C GLY A 142 -8.78 -18.88 -3.08
N VAL A 143 -8.91 -20.18 -3.32
CA VAL A 143 -8.35 -21.23 -2.46
C VAL A 143 -7.57 -22.23 -3.30
N VAL A 144 -6.31 -22.45 -2.94
CA VAL A 144 -5.45 -23.49 -3.51
C VAL A 144 -5.35 -24.66 -2.52
N SER A 145 -5.37 -25.88 -3.05
CA SER A 145 -5.24 -27.11 -2.27
C SER A 145 -4.56 -28.19 -3.09
N ALA A 146 -4.23 -29.32 -2.47
CA ALA A 146 -3.63 -30.44 -3.20
C ALA A 146 -4.59 -31.01 -4.25
N GLU A 147 -4.10 -31.33 -5.45
CA GLU A 147 -4.87 -31.93 -6.56
C GLU A 147 -5.54 -33.27 -6.15
N LYS A 148 -4.94 -34.01 -5.22
CA LYS A 148 -5.46 -35.29 -4.73
C LYS A 148 -6.68 -35.13 -3.81
N SER A 149 -6.87 -33.93 -3.24
CA SER A 149 -8.00 -33.58 -2.38
C SER A 149 -8.39 -32.12 -2.62
N PRO A 150 -8.94 -31.82 -3.80
CA PRO A 150 -9.25 -30.45 -4.18
C PRO A 150 -10.35 -29.89 -3.29
N ILE A 151 -10.23 -28.61 -2.92
CA ILE A 151 -11.27 -27.84 -2.23
C ILE A 151 -11.96 -26.98 -3.28
N SER A 152 -13.21 -27.33 -3.60
CA SER A 152 -14.00 -26.70 -4.66
C SER A 152 -15.16 -25.86 -4.12
N SER A 153 -15.45 -25.97 -2.82
CA SER A 153 -16.43 -25.13 -2.14
C SER A 153 -15.98 -24.78 -0.72
N VAL A 154 -16.58 -23.76 -0.12
CA VAL A 154 -16.24 -23.32 1.25
C VAL A 154 -16.67 -24.36 2.28
N GLU A 155 -17.76 -25.08 2.03
CA GLU A 155 -18.29 -26.14 2.90
C GLU A 155 -17.27 -27.26 3.11
N GLU A 156 -16.42 -27.51 2.11
CA GLU A 156 -15.36 -28.53 2.18
C GLU A 156 -14.20 -28.12 3.11
N LEU A 157 -14.13 -26.86 3.53
CA LEU A 157 -13.17 -26.38 4.54
C LEU A 157 -13.58 -26.73 5.98
N LYS A 158 -14.80 -27.22 6.20
CA LYS A 158 -15.26 -27.62 7.54
C LYS A 158 -14.36 -28.70 8.12
N GLY A 159 -13.79 -28.43 9.29
CA GLY A 159 -12.88 -29.33 9.99
C GLY A 159 -11.47 -29.41 9.37
N LYS A 160 -11.15 -28.56 8.43
CA LYS A 160 -9.84 -28.42 7.80
C LYS A 160 -9.12 -27.17 8.29
N LYS A 161 -7.79 -27.17 8.12
CA LYS A 161 -6.93 -26.03 8.43
C LYS A 161 -6.70 -25.19 7.16
N LEU A 162 -7.17 -23.95 7.20
CA LEU A 162 -6.95 -23.02 6.11
C LEU A 162 -5.80 -22.07 6.45
N ILE A 163 -4.76 -22.09 5.63
CA ILE A 163 -3.62 -21.19 5.75
C ILE A 163 -4.01 -19.83 5.15
N VAL A 164 -3.71 -18.75 5.86
CA VAL A 164 -3.87 -17.37 5.39
C VAL A 164 -2.70 -16.49 5.84
N PRO A 165 -2.15 -15.62 4.98
CA PRO A 165 -1.25 -14.58 5.44
C PRO A 165 -2.03 -13.49 6.18
N LYS A 166 -1.46 -12.97 7.26
CA LYS A 166 -2.06 -11.91 8.08
C LYS A 166 -2.19 -10.60 7.30
N GLY A 167 -3.22 -9.80 7.59
CA GLY A 167 -3.47 -8.51 6.96
C GLY A 167 -3.96 -8.58 5.51
N THR A 168 -4.36 -9.79 5.05
CA THR A 168 -4.94 -10.00 3.72
C THR A 168 -6.47 -9.92 3.72
N THR A 169 -7.07 -9.70 2.55
CA THR A 169 -8.52 -9.77 2.37
C THR A 169 -9.06 -11.16 2.65
N ALA A 170 -8.29 -12.21 2.29
CA ALA A 170 -8.64 -13.59 2.58
C ALA A 170 -8.76 -13.85 4.10
N GLU A 171 -7.81 -13.38 4.92
CA GLU A 171 -7.91 -13.49 6.38
C GLU A 171 -9.20 -12.85 6.90
N THR A 172 -9.44 -11.58 6.52
CA THR A 172 -10.62 -10.83 6.96
C THR A 172 -11.93 -11.49 6.50
N PHE A 173 -11.97 -11.96 5.25
CA PHE A 173 -13.12 -12.63 4.67
C PHE A 173 -13.52 -13.88 5.46
N PHE A 174 -12.56 -14.77 5.74
CA PHE A 174 -12.83 -15.99 6.49
C PHE A 174 -13.17 -15.72 7.95
N MET A 175 -12.47 -14.81 8.61
CA MET A 175 -12.80 -14.41 9.99
C MET A 175 -14.21 -13.86 10.14
N LYS A 176 -14.70 -13.12 9.14
CA LYS A 176 -16.01 -12.48 9.16
C LYS A 176 -17.14 -13.42 8.76
N ASN A 177 -16.95 -14.20 7.69
CA ASN A 177 -18.02 -14.94 7.05
C ASN A 177 -18.04 -16.43 7.42
N TYR A 178 -16.88 -16.98 7.85
CA TYR A 178 -16.71 -18.43 8.15
C TYR A 178 -15.87 -18.62 9.42
N PRO A 179 -16.33 -18.08 10.57
CA PRO A 179 -15.56 -18.12 11.83
C PRO A 179 -15.32 -19.55 12.36
N GLU A 180 -16.04 -20.54 11.85
CA GLU A 180 -15.86 -21.96 12.17
C GLU A 180 -14.68 -22.61 11.46
N VAL A 181 -14.10 -21.98 10.43
CA VAL A 181 -12.91 -22.48 9.72
C VAL A 181 -11.66 -22.18 10.55
N GLU A 182 -10.87 -23.23 10.84
CA GLU A 182 -9.61 -23.07 11.57
C GLU A 182 -8.57 -22.38 10.69
N LEU A 183 -8.19 -21.14 11.04
CA LEU A 183 -7.18 -20.36 10.32
C LEU A 183 -5.78 -20.58 10.90
N VAL A 184 -4.84 -21.00 10.06
CA VAL A 184 -3.40 -21.04 10.37
C VAL A 184 -2.75 -19.83 9.73
N LYS A 185 -2.27 -18.88 10.57
CA LYS A 185 -1.86 -17.54 10.12
C LYS A 185 -0.34 -17.41 10.07
N TYR A 186 0.16 -16.84 8.96
CA TYR A 186 1.57 -16.54 8.74
C TYR A 186 1.78 -15.05 8.50
N ASP A 187 2.96 -14.54 8.88
CA ASP A 187 3.31 -13.14 8.62
C ASP A 187 3.77 -12.94 7.17
N GLN A 188 4.58 -13.86 6.66
CA GLN A 188 5.12 -13.81 5.32
C GLN A 188 4.36 -14.71 4.34
N ILE A 189 4.32 -14.29 3.07
CA ILE A 189 3.55 -14.98 2.03
C ILE A 189 4.25 -16.28 1.61
N ASN A 190 5.57 -16.26 1.45
CA ASN A 190 6.36 -17.45 1.13
C ASN A 190 6.25 -18.52 2.22
N GLU A 191 6.27 -18.15 3.51
CA GLU A 191 6.11 -19.08 4.62
C GLU A 191 4.73 -19.77 4.59
N ALA A 192 3.68 -19.04 4.22
CA ALA A 192 2.34 -19.60 4.08
C ALA A 192 2.30 -20.67 2.98
N PHE A 193 2.94 -20.43 1.84
CA PHE A 193 3.02 -21.42 0.76
C PHE A 193 3.88 -22.64 1.12
N GLU A 194 5.02 -22.44 1.78
CA GLU A 194 5.83 -23.56 2.27
C GLU A 194 5.07 -24.38 3.32
N ALA A 195 4.26 -23.73 4.18
CA ALA A 195 3.40 -24.42 5.12
C ALA A 195 2.36 -25.31 4.44
N LEU A 196 1.79 -24.87 3.30
CA LEU A 196 0.88 -25.70 2.50
C LEU A 196 1.61 -26.92 1.91
N LYS A 197 2.79 -26.71 1.32
CA LYS A 197 3.62 -27.80 0.76
C LYS A 197 4.00 -28.84 1.82
N ASP A 198 4.31 -28.39 3.03
CA ASP A 198 4.66 -29.22 4.18
C ASP A 198 3.44 -29.94 4.82
N GLY A 199 2.21 -29.66 4.34
CA GLY A 199 0.99 -30.23 4.91
C GLY A 199 0.63 -29.68 6.31
N ARG A 200 1.10 -28.49 6.67
CA ARG A 200 0.73 -27.80 7.92
C ARG A 200 -0.67 -27.20 7.88
N GLY A 201 -1.30 -27.18 6.70
CA GLY A 201 -2.69 -26.88 6.46
C GLY A 201 -3.22 -27.65 5.25
N ASP A 202 -4.52 -27.74 5.11
CA ASP A 202 -5.19 -28.49 4.03
C ASP A 202 -5.34 -27.67 2.75
N ALA A 203 -5.42 -26.33 2.90
CA ALA A 203 -5.58 -25.37 1.83
C ALA A 203 -4.98 -24.02 2.20
N LEU A 204 -4.81 -23.13 1.21
CA LEU A 204 -4.37 -21.75 1.41
C LEU A 204 -5.30 -20.80 0.64
N ALA A 205 -5.78 -19.74 1.30
CA ALA A 205 -6.58 -18.69 0.69
C ALA A 205 -5.77 -17.39 0.50
N GLN A 206 -5.86 -16.83 -0.71
CA GLN A 206 -5.19 -15.60 -1.11
C GLN A 206 -5.84 -15.03 -2.39
N ASP A 207 -5.33 -13.92 -2.92
CA ASP A 207 -5.70 -13.41 -4.23
C ASP A 207 -5.53 -14.49 -5.31
N ASN A 208 -6.57 -14.75 -6.06
CA ASN A 208 -6.60 -15.83 -7.05
C ASN A 208 -5.49 -15.73 -8.10
N ALA A 209 -5.15 -14.53 -8.54
CA ALA A 209 -4.06 -14.30 -9.48
C ALA A 209 -2.71 -14.82 -8.95
N LEU A 210 -2.42 -14.61 -7.65
CA LEU A 210 -1.24 -15.17 -7.01
C LEU A 210 -1.31 -16.71 -6.96
N LEU A 211 -2.47 -17.25 -6.57
CA LEU A 211 -2.65 -18.68 -6.45
C LEU A 211 -2.49 -19.41 -7.78
N PHE A 212 -3.00 -18.83 -8.87
CA PHE A 212 -2.81 -19.39 -10.21
C PHE A 212 -1.35 -19.42 -10.64
N SER A 213 -0.64 -18.29 -10.43
CA SER A 213 0.81 -18.25 -10.70
C SER A 213 1.58 -19.28 -9.89
N TRP A 214 1.26 -19.39 -8.59
CA TRP A 214 1.92 -20.34 -7.72
C TRP A 214 1.62 -21.79 -8.11
N ALA A 215 0.36 -22.14 -8.33
CA ALA A 215 -0.04 -23.49 -8.70
C ALA A 215 0.56 -23.93 -10.05
N ASN A 216 0.66 -23.02 -11.03
CA ASN A 216 1.31 -23.29 -12.32
C ASN A 216 2.79 -23.71 -12.16
N ASN A 217 3.47 -23.21 -11.12
CA ASN A 217 4.86 -23.51 -10.82
C ASN A 217 5.05 -24.59 -9.74
N ASN A 218 3.95 -25.12 -9.18
CA ASN A 218 3.97 -26.16 -8.12
C ASN A 218 3.02 -27.31 -8.48
N PRO A 219 3.45 -28.26 -9.35
CA PRO A 219 2.64 -29.40 -9.73
C PRO A 219 2.16 -30.21 -8.49
N GLY A 220 0.91 -30.66 -8.54
CA GLY A 220 0.26 -31.35 -7.41
C GLY A 220 -0.64 -30.45 -6.57
N PHE A 221 -0.75 -29.17 -6.94
CA PHE A 221 -1.68 -28.22 -6.34
C PHE A 221 -2.62 -27.62 -7.39
N THR A 222 -3.84 -27.30 -7.00
CA THR A 222 -4.86 -26.75 -7.87
C THR A 222 -5.68 -25.66 -7.18
N VAL A 223 -6.14 -24.67 -7.95
CA VAL A 223 -7.07 -23.63 -7.51
C VAL A 223 -8.47 -24.04 -7.95
N ALA A 224 -9.04 -25.03 -7.26
CA ALA A 224 -10.38 -25.55 -7.58
C ALA A 224 -11.50 -24.60 -7.12
N LEU A 225 -11.23 -23.70 -6.20
CA LEU A 225 -12.13 -22.62 -5.76
C LEU A 225 -11.49 -21.26 -6.13
N PRO A 226 -11.69 -20.77 -7.35
CA PRO A 226 -10.96 -19.63 -7.89
C PRO A 226 -11.54 -18.27 -7.50
N THR A 227 -12.77 -18.22 -6.99
CA THR A 227 -13.46 -16.97 -6.68
C THR A 227 -14.37 -17.13 -5.47
N LEU A 228 -14.11 -16.32 -4.44
CA LEU A 228 -14.94 -16.15 -3.25
C LEU A 228 -15.24 -14.67 -3.06
N GLY A 229 -16.50 -14.35 -2.76
CA GLY A 229 -16.96 -12.97 -2.65
C GLY A 229 -17.06 -12.27 -4.00
N GLU A 230 -16.92 -10.96 -3.96
CA GLU A 230 -16.97 -10.09 -5.14
C GLU A 230 -15.56 -9.88 -5.72
N LEU A 231 -15.52 -9.23 -6.88
CA LEU A 231 -14.27 -8.80 -7.49
C LEU A 231 -13.76 -7.56 -6.78
N ASP A 232 -12.52 -7.61 -6.33
CA ASP A 232 -11.82 -6.52 -5.67
C ASP A 232 -10.82 -5.83 -6.62
N TYR A 233 -10.46 -4.60 -6.28
CA TYR A 233 -9.47 -3.82 -7.02
C TYR A 233 -8.21 -3.60 -6.20
N ILE A 234 -7.07 -3.58 -6.88
CA ILE A 234 -5.77 -3.23 -6.31
C ILE A 234 -5.38 -1.86 -6.83
N ALA A 235 -4.98 -0.98 -5.90
CA ALA A 235 -4.61 0.39 -6.20
C ALA A 235 -3.37 0.84 -5.40
N PRO A 236 -2.62 1.84 -5.89
CA PRO A 236 -1.63 2.53 -5.08
C PRO A 236 -2.32 3.22 -3.92
N ALA A 237 -1.67 3.22 -2.76
CA ALA A 237 -2.19 3.94 -1.60
C ALA A 237 -1.19 4.97 -1.08
N VAL A 238 -1.73 6.07 -0.57
CA VAL A 238 -1.00 7.16 0.08
C VAL A 238 -1.52 7.39 1.49
N LYS A 239 -0.79 8.14 2.30
CA LYS A 239 -1.24 8.54 3.63
C LYS A 239 -2.57 9.27 3.55
N LYS A 240 -3.48 8.96 4.47
CA LYS A 240 -4.79 9.60 4.57
C LYS A 240 -4.67 11.11 4.64
N GLY A 241 -5.39 11.80 3.73
CA GLY A 241 -5.38 13.25 3.62
C GLY A 241 -4.23 13.84 2.80
N ASN A 242 -3.34 13.02 2.22
CA ASN A 242 -2.33 13.48 1.27
C ASN A 242 -2.97 13.65 -0.13
N THR A 243 -3.83 14.67 -0.25
CA THR A 243 -4.64 14.92 -1.46
C THR A 243 -3.77 15.27 -2.66
N GLU A 244 -2.68 16.00 -2.47
CA GLU A 244 -1.80 16.44 -3.54
C GLU A 244 -1.13 15.25 -4.27
N LEU A 245 -0.51 14.33 -3.53
CA LEU A 245 0.11 13.13 -4.11
C LEU A 245 -0.95 12.20 -4.69
N LEU A 246 -2.13 12.11 -4.06
CA LEU A 246 -3.26 11.33 -4.55
C LEU A 246 -3.75 11.83 -5.92
N GLU A 247 -3.96 13.14 -6.05
CA GLU A 247 -4.39 13.77 -7.30
C GLU A 247 -3.35 13.58 -8.41
N TRP A 248 -2.07 13.79 -8.08
CA TRP A 248 -0.98 13.55 -9.03
C TRP A 248 -0.96 12.09 -9.52
N LEU A 249 -1.09 11.12 -8.60
CA LEU A 249 -1.15 9.70 -8.93
C LEU A 249 -2.36 9.37 -9.81
N ASN A 250 -3.52 9.95 -9.52
CA ASN A 250 -4.72 9.72 -10.31
C ASN A 250 -4.55 10.20 -11.75
N VAL A 251 -4.00 11.41 -11.94
CA VAL A 251 -3.70 11.96 -13.28
C VAL A 251 -2.67 11.07 -14.00
N GLU A 252 -1.63 10.63 -13.29
CA GLU A 252 -0.62 9.76 -13.89
C GLU A 252 -1.20 8.40 -14.29
N ILE A 253 -2.00 7.76 -13.43
CA ILE A 253 -2.62 6.47 -13.76
C ILE A 253 -3.58 6.59 -14.96
N GLU A 254 -4.34 7.68 -15.07
CA GLU A 254 -5.19 7.94 -16.25
C GLU A 254 -4.38 8.01 -17.54
N LYS A 255 -3.24 8.72 -17.53
CA LYS A 255 -2.28 8.74 -18.63
C LYS A 255 -1.76 7.34 -18.96
N LEU A 256 -1.44 6.54 -17.91
CA LEU A 256 -0.99 5.16 -18.08
C LEU A 256 -2.06 4.25 -18.70
N TYR A 257 -3.34 4.48 -18.41
CA TYR A 257 -4.45 3.79 -19.10
C TYR A 257 -4.45 4.09 -20.60
N GLU A 258 -4.32 5.37 -20.99
CA GLU A 258 -4.27 5.76 -22.40
C GLU A 258 -3.08 5.14 -23.13
N GLU A 259 -1.93 5.03 -22.46
CA GLU A 259 -0.71 4.40 -23.00
C GLU A 259 -0.77 2.87 -23.07
N LYS A 260 -1.80 2.22 -22.52
CA LYS A 260 -1.89 0.77 -22.33
C LYS A 260 -0.69 0.21 -21.55
N PHE A 261 -0.27 0.98 -20.56
CA PHE A 261 0.91 0.65 -19.76
C PHE A 261 0.71 -0.65 -18.95
N PHE A 262 -0.45 -0.82 -18.33
CA PHE A 262 -0.75 -1.97 -17.48
C PHE A 262 -0.85 -3.28 -18.28
N THR A 263 -1.37 -3.25 -19.51
CA THR A 263 -1.32 -4.40 -20.42
C THR A 263 0.13 -4.72 -20.83
N LYS A 264 0.98 -3.73 -21.10
CA LYS A 264 2.39 -3.97 -21.42
C LYS A 264 3.13 -4.54 -20.23
N ALA A 265 2.92 -3.99 -19.04
CA ALA A 265 3.49 -4.52 -17.79
C ALA A 265 3.03 -5.96 -17.51
N TYR A 266 1.76 -6.29 -17.80
CA TYR A 266 1.24 -7.65 -17.72
C TYR A 266 2.01 -8.60 -18.66
N GLU A 267 2.18 -8.24 -19.94
CA GLU A 267 2.91 -9.07 -20.90
C GLU A 267 4.36 -9.34 -20.45
N GLU A 268 4.99 -8.34 -19.82
CA GLU A 268 6.36 -8.43 -19.36
C GLU A 268 6.50 -9.28 -18.06
N THR A 269 5.58 -9.12 -17.10
CA THR A 269 5.77 -9.65 -15.75
C THR A 269 4.82 -10.77 -15.37
N LEU A 270 3.52 -10.62 -15.66
CA LEU A 270 2.49 -11.55 -15.20
C LEU A 270 2.28 -12.71 -16.16
N LYS A 271 2.25 -12.46 -17.45
CA LYS A 271 2.00 -13.48 -18.47
C LYS A 271 3.00 -14.65 -18.44
N PRO A 272 4.32 -14.42 -18.26
CA PRO A 272 5.27 -15.54 -18.11
C PRO A 272 4.94 -16.47 -16.93
N ALA A 273 4.39 -15.91 -15.84
CA ALA A 273 4.00 -16.67 -14.65
C ALA A 273 2.63 -17.35 -14.77
N PHE A 274 1.68 -16.73 -15.49
CA PHE A 274 0.32 -17.25 -15.68
C PHE A 274 0.20 -18.23 -16.85
N GLY A 275 1.13 -18.19 -17.81
CA GLY A 275 1.01 -18.88 -19.09
C GLY A 275 -0.18 -18.34 -19.90
N GLU A 276 -0.84 -19.21 -20.65
CA GLU A 276 -2.00 -18.86 -21.48
C GLU A 276 -3.33 -18.92 -20.73
N THR A 277 -3.31 -19.29 -19.43
CA THR A 277 -4.51 -19.58 -18.63
C THR A 277 -5.25 -18.31 -18.23
N ILE A 278 -4.52 -17.27 -17.87
CA ILE A 278 -5.08 -15.98 -17.42
C ILE A 278 -4.70 -14.91 -18.44
N LYS A 279 -5.67 -14.25 -19.04
CA LYS A 279 -5.46 -13.18 -20.00
C LYS A 279 -5.39 -11.82 -19.28
N ALA A 280 -4.81 -10.81 -19.94
CA ALA A 280 -4.70 -9.47 -19.41
C ALA A 280 -6.04 -8.88 -18.94
N ASP A 281 -7.10 -9.05 -19.72
CA ASP A 281 -8.44 -8.53 -19.42
C ASP A 281 -9.08 -9.12 -18.15
N ALA A 282 -8.58 -10.27 -17.69
CA ALA A 282 -9.03 -10.89 -16.44
C ALA A 282 -8.45 -10.22 -15.18
N VAL A 283 -7.28 -9.58 -15.28
CA VAL A 283 -6.56 -9.03 -14.12
C VAL A 283 -6.20 -7.55 -14.26
N VAL A 284 -6.00 -7.03 -15.46
CA VAL A 284 -5.60 -5.64 -15.71
C VAL A 284 -6.80 -4.70 -15.65
N VAL A 285 -6.60 -3.52 -15.10
CA VAL A 285 -7.50 -2.37 -15.18
C VAL A 285 -6.84 -1.31 -16.03
N GLU A 286 -7.51 -0.88 -17.09
CA GLU A 286 -7.04 0.15 -18.04
C GLU A 286 -8.09 1.22 -18.34
N SER A 287 -8.96 1.47 -17.37
CA SER A 287 -9.95 2.53 -17.38
C SER A 287 -10.36 2.88 -15.96
N LYS A 288 -10.94 4.05 -15.78
CA LYS A 288 -11.58 4.39 -14.51
C LYS A 288 -12.65 3.35 -14.16
N VAL A 289 -12.68 2.97 -12.92
CA VAL A 289 -13.73 2.13 -12.33
C VAL A 289 -14.70 3.07 -11.62
N GLU A 290 -15.97 3.00 -11.99
CA GLU A 290 -17.07 3.78 -11.37
C GLU A 290 -17.42 3.24 -9.97
#